data_46e0b8ad60dd7732e7ff5116fef8dfd7
#
_entry.id   46e0b8ad60dd7732e7ff5116fef8dfd7
#
_cell.length_a   1.000
_cell.length_b   1.000
_cell.length_c   1.000
_cell.angle_alpha   90.00
_cell.angle_beta   90.00
_cell.angle_gamma   90.00
#
_symmetry.space_group_name_H-M   'P 1'
#
loop_
_entity.id
_entity.type
_entity.pdbx_description
1 polymer ?
#
loop_
_entity_poly.entity_id
_entity_poly.type
_entity_poly.pdbx_seq_one_letter_code
_entity_poly.pdbx_strand_id
1 'polypeptide(L)'
;MLRLHKTSTLHGTHIGHVRRINEDALFVNEREGLWLVADGIGGHGDGKRASAILVEHVESYRQGDSIETCVADIEARLEQANEACRSIRGSKASGTTVAALLICQSKALFVWAGDSRIYRLRGADLALMTEDHTLAQERCRRGELSQDETQKLPSANVLTRAVGIHPHLTLQQCVEEVTAGDRYLISTDGLHKELTLETVQHMMNGPFDDQVLQALIDEALDLGGRDNVTGVIVDVGEQFDEG
;
A
#
# COMPACT_ATOMS: atom_id res chain seq x y z
N MET A 1 27.88 -8.18 -10.81
CA MET A 1 27.43 -6.89 -11.29
C MET A 1 25.97 -6.77 -10.86
N LEU A 2 25.66 -5.88 -9.93
CA LEU A 2 24.29 -5.64 -9.45
C LEU A 2 23.57 -4.85 -10.55
N ARG A 3 22.45 -5.37 -11.03
CA ARG A 3 21.58 -4.65 -11.97
C ARG A 3 20.58 -3.83 -11.17
N LEU A 4 20.74 -2.52 -11.19
CA LEU A 4 19.85 -1.58 -10.52
C LEU A 4 18.87 -1.00 -11.54
N HIS A 5 17.61 -0.92 -11.20
CA HIS A 5 16.61 -0.18 -11.96
C HIS A 5 16.58 1.26 -11.46
N LYS A 6 16.56 2.20 -12.40
CA LYS A 6 16.24 3.59 -12.05
C LYS A 6 14.74 3.67 -11.77
N THR A 7 14.39 4.20 -10.63
CA THR A 7 12.98 4.46 -10.28
C THR A 7 12.70 5.96 -10.27
N SER A 8 11.48 6.33 -10.59
CA SER A 8 10.94 7.67 -10.41
C SER A 8 9.62 7.56 -9.67
N THR A 9 9.37 8.45 -8.73
CA THR A 9 8.23 8.33 -7.81
C THR A 9 7.37 9.58 -7.81
N LEU A 10 6.05 9.37 -7.83
CA LEU A 10 5.05 10.36 -7.48
C LEU A 10 4.33 9.91 -6.21
N HIS A 11 4.05 10.82 -5.30
CA HIS A 11 3.33 10.50 -4.08
C HIS A 11 2.43 11.66 -3.66
N GLY A 12 1.30 11.35 -3.04
CA GLY A 12 0.35 12.35 -2.59
C GLY A 12 -0.64 11.78 -1.59
N THR A 13 -1.17 12.67 -0.76
CA THR A 13 -2.22 12.35 0.21
C THR A 13 -3.19 13.51 0.34
N HIS A 14 -4.47 13.21 0.50
CA HIS A 14 -5.53 14.19 0.70
C HIS A 14 -6.49 13.72 1.80
N ILE A 15 -7.01 14.65 2.59
CA ILE A 15 -7.94 14.35 3.70
C ILE A 15 -9.30 13.81 3.24
N GLY A 16 -9.65 14.00 1.96
CA GLY A 16 -11.00 13.75 1.45
C GLY A 16 -11.97 14.89 1.78
N HIS A 17 -13.28 14.67 1.49
CA HIS A 17 -14.32 15.67 1.72
C HIS A 17 -15.11 15.43 3.01
N VAL A 18 -15.06 14.23 3.57
CA VAL A 18 -15.91 13.81 4.70
C VAL A 18 -15.12 13.73 6.01
N ARG A 19 -13.87 13.29 5.94
CA ARG A 19 -13.03 13.12 7.14
C ARG A 19 -12.56 14.46 7.68
N ARG A 20 -12.32 14.53 9.00
CA ARG A 20 -11.78 15.72 9.68
C ARG A 20 -10.29 15.64 9.95
N ILE A 21 -9.74 14.44 9.92
CA ILE A 21 -8.33 14.14 10.18
C ILE A 21 -7.88 13.24 9.03
N ASN A 22 -6.69 13.47 8.54
CA ASN A 22 -6.01 12.50 7.69
C ASN A 22 -5.28 11.52 8.60
N GLU A 23 -5.72 10.25 8.59
CA GLU A 23 -5.14 9.15 9.34
C GLU A 23 -4.25 8.26 8.47
N ASP A 24 -4.22 8.54 7.16
CA ASP A 24 -3.27 7.91 6.24
C ASP A 24 -1.84 8.42 6.47
N ALA A 25 -0.88 7.55 6.17
CA ALA A 25 0.53 7.92 6.05
C ALA A 25 1.14 7.24 4.82
N LEU A 26 2.25 7.79 4.33
CA LEU A 26 3.06 7.19 3.28
C LEU A 26 4.54 7.33 3.62
N PHE A 27 5.36 6.44 3.04
CA PHE A 27 6.80 6.53 3.12
C PHE A 27 7.42 6.24 1.75
N VAL A 28 8.39 7.05 1.35
CA VAL A 28 9.12 6.94 0.09
C VAL A 28 10.60 7.02 0.38
N ASN A 29 11.34 6.00 -0.01
CA ASN A 29 12.79 6.00 0.01
C ASN A 29 13.33 5.32 -1.26
N GLU A 30 13.44 6.10 -2.33
CA GLU A 30 13.93 5.62 -3.64
C GLU A 30 15.32 5.03 -3.56
N ARG A 31 16.19 5.61 -2.72
CA ARG A 31 17.56 5.16 -2.57
C ARG A 31 17.64 3.73 -2.02
N GLU A 32 16.80 3.43 -1.08
CA GLU A 32 16.74 2.12 -0.44
C GLU A 32 15.66 1.22 -1.06
N GLY A 33 15.00 1.68 -2.14
CA GLY A 33 13.99 0.93 -2.88
C GLY A 33 12.78 0.52 -2.05
N LEU A 34 12.28 1.41 -1.17
CA LEU A 34 11.11 1.14 -0.31
C LEU A 34 10.04 2.22 -0.46
N TRP A 35 8.84 1.80 -0.77
CA TRP A 35 7.63 2.62 -0.83
C TRP A 35 6.51 1.94 -0.07
N LEU A 36 5.72 2.68 0.70
CA LEU A 36 4.55 2.15 1.37
C LEU A 36 3.46 3.20 1.58
N VAL A 37 2.24 2.70 1.75
CA VAL A 37 1.11 3.44 2.30
C VAL A 37 0.56 2.71 3.51
N ALA A 38 -0.08 3.47 4.40
CA ALA A 38 -0.66 3.00 5.64
C ALA A 38 -1.97 3.75 5.88
N ASP A 39 -3.09 3.04 6.05
CA ASP A 39 -4.40 3.59 6.39
C ASP A 39 -4.66 3.36 7.87
N GLY A 40 -4.76 4.44 8.62
CA GLY A 40 -4.90 4.42 10.07
C GLY A 40 -6.31 4.09 10.52
N ILE A 41 -6.45 3.07 11.37
CA ILE A 41 -7.71 2.57 11.90
C ILE A 41 -7.83 2.94 13.37
N GLY A 42 -8.87 3.68 13.71
CA GLY A 42 -9.15 4.01 15.10
C GLY A 42 -10.06 5.22 15.23
N GLY A 43 -10.54 5.46 16.45
CA GLY A 43 -11.30 6.67 16.76
C GLY A 43 -10.42 7.73 17.42
N HIS A 44 -10.82 9.01 17.28
CA HIS A 44 -10.20 10.13 18.01
C HIS A 44 -8.71 10.42 17.67
N GLY A 45 -8.25 10.04 16.48
CA GLY A 45 -6.88 10.28 16.02
C GLY A 45 -5.89 9.17 16.36
N ASP A 46 -6.35 8.06 16.93
CA ASP A 46 -5.49 6.90 17.23
C ASP A 46 -5.01 6.21 15.95
N GLY A 47 -5.82 6.21 14.86
CA GLY A 47 -5.44 5.74 13.55
C GLY A 47 -4.25 6.51 12.98
N LYS A 48 -4.30 7.85 13.06
CA LYS A 48 -3.18 8.72 12.65
C LYS A 48 -1.89 8.39 13.40
N ARG A 49 -2.01 8.09 14.69
CA ARG A 49 -0.85 7.71 15.50
C ARG A 49 -0.30 6.35 15.09
N ALA A 50 -1.18 5.39 14.78
CA ALA A 50 -0.77 4.06 14.36
C ALA A 50 -0.04 4.10 13.00
N SER A 51 -0.58 4.82 12.01
CA SER A 51 0.07 4.97 10.70
C SER A 51 1.42 5.70 10.80
N ALA A 52 1.53 6.71 11.67
CA ALA A 52 2.78 7.41 11.93
C ALA A 52 3.84 6.49 12.58
N ILE A 53 3.46 5.70 13.60
CA ILE A 53 4.34 4.72 14.24
C ILE A 53 4.90 3.72 13.22
N LEU A 54 4.07 3.24 12.29
CA LEU A 54 4.53 2.33 11.24
C LEU A 54 5.61 2.99 10.39
N VAL A 55 5.40 4.23 9.95
CA VAL A 55 6.39 5.00 9.19
C VAL A 55 7.69 5.17 9.98
N GLU A 56 7.63 5.56 11.25
CA GLU A 56 8.81 5.72 12.12
C GLU A 56 9.68 4.46 12.18
N HIS A 57 9.06 3.26 12.22
CA HIS A 57 9.80 2.00 12.28
C HIS A 57 10.48 1.62 10.96
N VAL A 58 9.94 2.08 9.82
CA VAL A 58 10.53 1.79 8.51
C VAL A 58 11.49 2.87 8.00
N GLU A 59 11.52 4.07 8.59
CA GLU A 59 12.41 5.17 8.18
C GLU A 59 13.90 4.77 8.15
N SER A 60 14.33 3.95 9.09
CA SER A 60 15.72 3.48 9.18
C SER A 60 16.01 2.21 8.35
N TYR A 61 15.06 1.77 7.51
CA TYR A 61 15.29 0.66 6.58
C TYR A 61 16.50 0.92 5.68
N ARG A 62 17.30 -0.12 5.45
CA ARG A 62 18.37 -0.13 4.46
C ARG A 62 18.24 -1.38 3.62
N GLN A 63 18.41 -1.20 2.31
CA GLN A 63 18.38 -2.32 1.38
C GLN A 63 19.46 -3.34 1.73
N GLY A 64 19.06 -4.60 1.85
CA GLY A 64 19.98 -5.70 2.06
C GLY A 64 20.65 -6.17 0.76
N ASP A 65 21.62 -7.07 0.89
CA ASP A 65 22.37 -7.63 -0.25
C ASP A 65 21.56 -8.64 -1.08
N SER A 66 20.41 -9.08 -0.58
CA SER A 66 19.50 -10.02 -1.25
C SER A 66 18.04 -9.75 -0.88
N ILE A 67 17.13 -10.31 -1.69
CA ILE A 67 15.69 -10.18 -1.41
C ILE A 67 15.31 -10.83 -0.07
N GLU A 68 15.97 -11.92 0.31
CA GLU A 68 15.72 -12.63 1.57
C GLU A 68 16.10 -11.74 2.78
N THR A 69 17.21 -10.99 2.69
CA THR A 69 17.61 -10.04 3.74
C THR A 69 16.67 -8.84 3.80
N CYS A 70 16.19 -8.36 2.65
CA CYS A 70 15.18 -7.31 2.58
C CYS A 70 13.85 -7.76 3.22
N VAL A 71 13.41 -9.00 2.92
CA VAL A 71 12.22 -9.61 3.54
C VAL A 71 12.35 -9.66 5.05
N ALA A 72 13.46 -10.22 5.56
CA ALA A 72 13.66 -10.38 6.99
C ALA A 72 13.71 -9.05 7.75
N ASP A 73 14.35 -8.02 7.17
CA ASP A 73 14.43 -6.70 7.81
C ASP A 73 13.07 -6.00 7.84
N ILE A 74 12.32 -6.01 6.72
CA ILE A 74 11.01 -5.34 6.68
C ILE A 74 10.00 -6.06 7.60
N GLU A 75 9.98 -7.39 7.64
CA GLU A 75 9.12 -8.14 8.55
C GLU A 75 9.42 -7.81 10.02
N ALA A 76 10.70 -7.76 10.40
CA ALA A 76 11.10 -7.41 11.77
C ALA A 76 10.65 -5.99 12.16
N ARG A 77 10.75 -5.02 11.25
CA ARG A 77 10.31 -3.63 11.49
C ARG A 77 8.80 -3.53 11.62
N LEU A 78 8.06 -4.22 10.76
CA LEU A 78 6.61 -4.24 10.81
C LEU A 78 6.09 -4.93 12.08
N GLU A 79 6.78 -5.97 12.59
CA GLU A 79 6.44 -6.59 13.87
C GLU A 79 6.74 -5.64 15.05
N GLN A 80 7.85 -4.90 15.02
CA GLN A 80 8.12 -3.86 16.02
C GLN A 80 7.07 -2.75 16.00
N ALA A 81 6.65 -2.30 14.80
CA ALA A 81 5.55 -1.36 14.65
C ALA A 81 4.23 -1.91 15.20
N ASN A 82 3.96 -3.21 14.98
CA ASN A 82 2.79 -3.90 15.53
C ASN A 82 2.77 -3.84 17.08
N GLU A 83 3.89 -4.16 17.72
CA GLU A 83 4.02 -4.07 19.17
C GLU A 83 3.84 -2.63 19.69
N ALA A 84 4.43 -1.65 19.00
CA ALA A 84 4.33 -0.24 19.36
C ALA A 84 2.89 0.28 19.19
N CYS A 85 2.20 -0.05 18.11
CA CYS A 85 0.79 0.31 17.90
C CYS A 85 -0.12 -0.27 18.99
N ARG A 86 0.09 -1.53 19.37
CA ARG A 86 -0.67 -2.18 20.46
C ARG A 86 -0.45 -1.53 21.83
N SER A 87 0.63 -0.78 22.00
CA SER A 87 0.94 -0.04 23.21
C SER A 87 0.25 1.33 23.28
N ILE A 88 -0.48 1.75 22.24
CA ILE A 88 -1.26 2.99 22.26
C ILE A 88 -2.35 2.88 23.32
N ARG A 89 -2.26 3.71 24.37
CA ARG A 89 -3.22 3.70 25.47
C ARG A 89 -4.44 4.52 25.09
N GLY A 90 -5.63 3.95 25.28
CA GLY A 90 -6.88 4.74 25.32
C GLY A 90 -8.01 4.27 24.41
N SER A 91 -7.78 3.50 23.37
CA SER A 91 -8.86 3.10 22.47
C SER A 91 -9.12 1.60 22.40
N LYS A 92 -10.33 1.30 21.97
CA LYS A 92 -10.72 -0.03 21.49
C LYS A 92 -9.99 -0.24 20.16
N ALA A 93 -8.95 -1.07 20.14
CA ALA A 93 -8.25 -1.49 18.94
C ALA A 93 -7.91 -0.33 17.95
N SER A 94 -6.73 0.26 18.08
CA SER A 94 -6.13 1.14 17.09
C SER A 94 -5.06 0.38 16.30
N GLY A 95 -4.97 0.64 15.02
CA GLY A 95 -4.02 -0.02 14.15
C GLY A 95 -3.88 0.71 12.82
N THR A 96 -3.23 0.09 11.87
CA THR A 96 -3.10 0.62 10.52
C THR A 96 -2.95 -0.52 9.52
N THR A 97 -3.42 -0.32 8.30
CA THR A 97 -3.03 -1.17 7.18
C THR A 97 -1.56 -0.95 6.85
N VAL A 98 -1.00 -1.82 6.06
CA VAL A 98 0.27 -1.62 5.36
C VAL A 98 0.19 -2.25 3.98
N ALA A 99 0.62 -1.51 2.95
CA ALA A 99 0.95 -2.04 1.65
C ALA A 99 2.32 -1.46 1.25
N ALA A 100 3.31 -2.33 1.13
CA ALA A 100 4.70 -1.96 0.90
C ALA A 100 5.25 -2.64 -0.36
N LEU A 101 5.91 -1.86 -1.22
CA LEU A 101 6.71 -2.29 -2.34
C LEU A 101 8.19 -2.12 -1.99
N LEU A 102 8.97 -3.18 -2.14
CA LEU A 102 10.42 -3.12 -2.08
C LEU A 102 10.98 -3.59 -3.43
N ILE A 103 11.90 -2.81 -4.00
CA ILE A 103 12.65 -3.23 -5.18
C ILE A 103 14.10 -3.46 -4.77
N CYS A 104 14.53 -4.71 -4.84
CA CYS A 104 15.89 -5.14 -4.51
C CYS A 104 16.47 -5.87 -5.71
N GLN A 105 17.51 -5.29 -6.31
CA GLN A 105 18.11 -5.80 -7.54
C GLN A 105 17.06 -5.88 -8.69
N SER A 106 16.79 -7.07 -9.21
CA SER A 106 15.79 -7.32 -10.24
C SER A 106 14.44 -7.82 -9.69
N LYS A 107 14.23 -7.78 -8.38
CA LYS A 107 13.02 -8.32 -7.75
C LYS A 107 12.20 -7.25 -7.06
N ALA A 108 10.89 -7.34 -7.23
CA ALA A 108 9.90 -6.62 -6.45
C ALA A 108 9.32 -7.53 -5.38
N LEU A 109 9.38 -7.10 -4.13
CA LEU A 109 8.69 -7.71 -3.01
C LEU A 109 7.47 -6.85 -2.66
N PHE A 110 6.32 -7.47 -2.63
CA PHE A 110 5.08 -6.89 -2.13
C PHE A 110 4.80 -7.46 -0.74
N VAL A 111 4.58 -6.61 0.26
CA VAL A 111 4.24 -7.01 1.63
C VAL A 111 3.04 -6.22 2.09
N TRP A 112 2.01 -6.92 2.62
CA TRP A 112 0.80 -6.21 3.05
C TRP A 112 0.06 -6.89 4.22
N ALA A 113 -0.69 -6.07 4.94
CA ALA A 113 -1.74 -6.45 5.88
C ALA A 113 -2.83 -5.37 5.86
N GLY A 114 -4.04 -5.76 5.52
CA GLY A 114 -5.19 -4.85 5.36
C GLY A 114 -5.77 -4.88 3.96
N ASP A 115 -6.46 -3.82 3.58
CA ASP A 115 -7.11 -3.62 2.29
C ASP A 115 -6.52 -2.46 1.46
N SER A 116 -5.37 -1.91 1.88
CA SER A 116 -4.53 -1.10 1.00
C SER A 116 -3.94 -1.98 -0.09
N ARG A 117 -3.84 -1.47 -1.32
CA ARG A 117 -3.56 -2.29 -2.51
C ARG A 117 -2.30 -1.86 -3.23
N ILE A 118 -1.70 -2.82 -3.93
CA ILE A 118 -0.61 -2.60 -4.88
C ILE A 118 -1.07 -3.12 -6.23
N TYR A 119 -0.98 -2.27 -7.26
CA TYR A 119 -1.21 -2.63 -8.65
C TYR A 119 0.10 -2.56 -9.41
N ARG A 120 0.27 -3.43 -10.40
CA ARG A 120 1.35 -3.37 -11.38
C ARG A 120 0.78 -3.20 -12.78
N LEU A 121 1.20 -2.16 -13.46
CA LEU A 121 1.01 -2.01 -14.90
C LEU A 121 2.28 -2.48 -15.61
N ARG A 122 2.14 -3.50 -16.48
CA ARG A 122 3.20 -4.00 -17.36
C ARG A 122 2.70 -4.00 -18.78
N GLY A 123 3.32 -3.18 -19.64
CA GLY A 123 2.74 -2.89 -20.95
C GLY A 123 1.37 -2.24 -20.80
N ALA A 124 0.31 -2.91 -21.29
CA ALA A 124 -1.07 -2.45 -21.12
C ALA A 124 -1.85 -3.19 -20.02
N ASP A 125 -1.25 -4.19 -19.38
CA ASP A 125 -1.93 -5.04 -18.39
C ASP A 125 -1.77 -4.47 -16.98
N LEU A 126 -2.91 -4.13 -16.35
CA LEU A 126 -2.99 -3.76 -14.94
C LEU A 126 -3.37 -4.99 -14.10
N ALA A 127 -2.48 -5.42 -13.23
CA ALA A 127 -2.69 -6.54 -12.31
C ALA A 127 -2.72 -6.05 -10.85
N LEU A 128 -3.67 -6.58 -10.07
CA LEU A 128 -3.69 -6.42 -8.62
C LEU A 128 -2.72 -7.42 -8.00
N MET A 129 -1.74 -6.92 -7.25
CA MET A 129 -0.67 -7.73 -6.64
C MET A 129 -0.99 -8.15 -5.20
N THR A 130 -2.02 -7.56 -4.59
CA THR A 130 -2.46 -7.82 -3.21
C THR A 130 -3.85 -8.46 -3.20
N GLU A 131 -4.19 -9.11 -2.10
CA GLU A 131 -5.55 -9.58 -1.79
C GLU A 131 -6.00 -8.91 -0.50
N ASP A 132 -7.19 -8.30 -0.51
CA ASP A 132 -7.71 -7.58 0.66
C ASP A 132 -7.90 -8.52 1.85
N HIS A 133 -7.43 -8.11 3.02
CA HIS A 133 -7.68 -8.80 4.27
C HIS A 133 -8.95 -8.25 4.93
N THR A 134 -10.09 -8.53 4.30
CA THR A 134 -11.43 -8.16 4.81
C THR A 134 -12.28 -9.40 5.03
N LEU A 135 -13.29 -9.26 5.89
CA LEU A 135 -14.25 -10.34 6.15
C LEU A 135 -14.98 -10.76 4.88
N ALA A 136 -15.29 -9.80 4.00
CA ALA A 136 -15.94 -10.05 2.73
C ALA A 136 -15.04 -10.91 1.81
N GLN A 137 -13.78 -10.53 1.65
CA GLN A 137 -12.84 -11.26 0.81
C GLN A 137 -12.56 -12.67 1.35
N GLU A 138 -12.46 -12.86 2.68
CA GLU A 138 -12.31 -14.19 3.27
C GLU A 138 -13.50 -15.10 2.99
N ARG A 139 -14.73 -14.57 3.03
CA ARG A 139 -15.94 -15.33 2.68
C ARG A 139 -15.98 -15.68 1.20
N CYS A 140 -15.58 -14.75 0.33
CA CYS A 140 -15.46 -15.01 -1.09
C CYS A 140 -14.47 -16.14 -1.36
N ARG A 141 -13.30 -16.10 -0.74
CA ARG A 141 -12.27 -17.16 -0.87
C ARG A 141 -12.74 -18.53 -0.40
N ARG A 142 -13.62 -18.59 0.61
CA ARG A 142 -14.24 -19.84 1.06
C ARG A 142 -15.38 -20.33 0.17
N GLY A 143 -15.74 -19.57 -0.88
CA GLY A 143 -16.87 -19.86 -1.75
C GLY A 143 -18.25 -19.67 -1.08
N GLU A 144 -18.30 -18.94 0.03
CA GLU A 144 -19.55 -18.63 0.75
C GLU A 144 -20.33 -17.50 0.07
N LEU A 145 -19.64 -16.63 -0.65
CA LEU A 145 -20.20 -15.46 -1.35
C LEU A 145 -19.51 -15.26 -2.69
N SER A 146 -20.24 -14.74 -3.67
CA SER A 146 -19.65 -14.18 -4.89
C SER A 146 -19.04 -12.80 -4.65
N GLN A 147 -18.19 -12.32 -5.56
CA GLN A 147 -17.63 -10.97 -5.46
C GLN A 147 -18.71 -9.88 -5.42
N ASP A 148 -19.78 -10.04 -6.19
CA ASP A 148 -20.89 -9.08 -6.21
C ASP A 148 -21.68 -9.05 -4.89
N GLU A 149 -21.76 -10.18 -4.19
CA GLU A 149 -22.42 -10.26 -2.88
C GLU A 149 -21.55 -9.69 -1.77
N THR A 150 -20.22 -9.79 -1.87
CA THR A 150 -19.31 -9.25 -0.86
C THR A 150 -19.41 -7.74 -0.74
N GLN A 151 -19.56 -7.02 -1.86
CA GLN A 151 -19.67 -5.56 -1.88
C GLN A 151 -20.95 -5.03 -1.21
N LYS A 152 -21.98 -5.86 -1.11
CA LYS A 152 -23.29 -5.48 -0.52
C LYS A 152 -23.38 -5.75 0.98
N LEU A 153 -22.37 -6.36 1.57
CA LEU A 153 -22.39 -6.67 3.00
C LEU A 153 -22.13 -5.41 3.84
N PRO A 154 -22.89 -5.18 4.92
CA PRO A 154 -22.60 -4.09 5.86
C PRO A 154 -21.20 -4.19 6.51
N SER A 155 -20.66 -5.41 6.58
CA SER A 155 -19.34 -5.72 7.14
C SER A 155 -18.26 -5.95 6.07
N ALA A 156 -18.49 -5.53 4.82
CA ALA A 156 -17.57 -5.77 3.71
C ALA A 156 -16.14 -5.29 4.03
N ASN A 157 -16.05 -4.11 4.64
CA ASN A 157 -14.78 -3.43 4.94
C ASN A 157 -14.21 -3.76 6.33
N VAL A 158 -14.73 -4.76 7.05
CA VAL A 158 -14.16 -5.15 8.35
C VAL A 158 -12.84 -5.88 8.10
N LEU A 159 -11.74 -5.26 8.53
CA LEU A 159 -10.42 -5.83 8.38
C LEU A 159 -10.23 -7.06 9.27
N THR A 160 -9.61 -8.09 8.71
CA THR A 160 -9.22 -9.31 9.41
C THR A 160 -7.74 -9.32 9.79
N ARG A 161 -6.93 -8.47 9.15
CA ARG A 161 -5.50 -8.28 9.43
C ARG A 161 -5.14 -6.80 9.31
N ALA A 162 -4.40 -6.32 10.29
CA ALA A 162 -3.78 -4.98 10.29
C ALA A 162 -2.67 -4.94 11.34
N VAL A 163 -1.76 -3.99 11.20
CA VAL A 163 -0.71 -3.69 12.18
C VAL A 163 -1.35 -3.12 13.45
N GLY A 164 -0.98 -3.61 14.61
CA GLY A 164 -1.49 -3.13 15.92
C GLY A 164 -2.74 -3.85 16.43
N ILE A 165 -3.38 -4.73 15.64
CA ILE A 165 -4.64 -5.37 16.02
C ILE A 165 -4.43 -6.69 16.76
N HIS A 166 -3.47 -7.51 16.33
CA HIS A 166 -3.21 -8.83 16.89
C HIS A 166 -1.85 -8.92 17.58
N PRO A 167 -1.68 -9.86 18.55
CA PRO A 167 -0.39 -10.05 19.24
C PRO A 167 0.77 -10.35 18.29
N HIS A 168 0.52 -11.06 17.22
CA HIS A 168 1.48 -11.37 16.15
C HIS A 168 0.93 -10.85 14.84
N LEU A 169 1.76 -10.13 14.12
CA LEU A 169 1.41 -9.61 12.81
C LEU A 169 1.44 -10.75 11.77
N THR A 170 0.33 -10.90 11.05
CA THR A 170 0.26 -11.86 9.94
C THR A 170 0.32 -11.09 8.63
N LEU A 171 1.52 -11.04 8.05
CA LEU A 171 1.76 -10.45 6.74
C LEU A 171 1.47 -11.45 5.63
N GLN A 172 1.06 -10.94 4.48
CA GLN A 172 1.12 -11.66 3.22
C GLN A 172 2.19 -11.02 2.34
N GLN A 173 2.83 -11.84 1.52
CA GLN A 173 3.91 -11.36 0.66
C GLN A 173 3.95 -12.12 -0.66
N CYS A 174 4.48 -11.46 -1.69
CA CYS A 174 4.74 -12.03 -3.00
C CYS A 174 6.00 -11.41 -3.59
N VAL A 175 6.80 -12.20 -4.29
CA VAL A 175 8.02 -11.74 -4.97
C VAL A 175 7.89 -11.99 -6.45
N GLU A 176 8.18 -10.99 -7.27
CA GLU A 176 8.21 -11.10 -8.73
C GLU A 176 9.47 -10.45 -9.32
N GLU A 177 9.77 -10.79 -10.57
CA GLU A 177 10.82 -10.10 -11.34
C GLU A 177 10.33 -8.71 -11.77
N VAL A 178 11.19 -7.72 -11.62
CA VAL A 178 10.99 -6.37 -12.13
C VAL A 178 11.42 -6.28 -13.59
N THR A 179 10.63 -5.60 -14.39
CA THR A 179 10.93 -5.33 -15.79
C THR A 179 10.95 -3.82 -16.03
N ALA A 180 11.88 -3.35 -16.83
CA ALA A 180 11.88 -1.95 -17.27
C ALA A 180 10.55 -1.60 -17.94
N GLY A 181 9.95 -0.47 -17.56
CA GLY A 181 8.61 -0.05 -18.00
C GLY A 181 7.49 -0.55 -17.08
N ASP A 182 7.78 -1.32 -16.02
CA ASP A 182 6.78 -1.58 -14.98
C ASP A 182 6.43 -0.27 -14.28
N ARG A 183 5.15 -0.13 -13.99
CA ARG A 183 4.66 0.98 -13.15
C ARG A 183 3.78 0.42 -12.06
N TYR A 184 4.09 0.78 -10.82
CA TYR A 184 3.34 0.34 -9.65
C TYR A 184 2.53 1.49 -9.09
N LEU A 185 1.28 1.20 -8.68
CA LEU A 185 0.46 2.09 -7.86
C LEU A 185 0.23 1.41 -6.52
N ILE A 186 0.60 2.10 -5.44
CA ILE A 186 0.32 1.70 -4.06
C ILE A 186 -0.71 2.68 -3.53
N SER A 187 -1.85 2.21 -3.01
CA SER A 187 -2.95 3.09 -2.63
C SER A 187 -3.68 2.63 -1.38
N THR A 188 -4.16 3.59 -0.59
CA THR A 188 -5.18 3.35 0.43
C THR A 188 -6.56 3.21 -0.20
N ASP A 189 -7.54 2.75 0.56
CA ASP A 189 -8.86 2.41 0.09
C ASP A 189 -9.67 3.61 -0.42
N GLY A 190 -9.42 4.80 0.11
CA GLY A 190 -10.07 6.02 -0.36
C GLY A 190 -9.71 6.41 -1.79
N LEU A 191 -8.62 5.85 -2.37
CA LEU A 191 -8.33 6.03 -3.79
C LEU A 191 -9.01 4.93 -4.62
N HIS A 192 -8.70 3.67 -4.38
CA HIS A 192 -9.10 2.59 -5.27
C HIS A 192 -10.55 2.11 -5.10
N LYS A 193 -11.23 2.44 -4.00
CA LYS A 193 -12.68 2.15 -3.84
C LYS A 193 -13.57 3.15 -4.59
N GLU A 194 -13.08 4.36 -4.84
CA GLU A 194 -13.82 5.35 -5.63
C GLU A 194 -13.61 5.15 -7.14
N LEU A 195 -12.45 4.62 -7.58
CA LEU A 195 -12.09 4.47 -8.99
C LEU A 195 -12.40 3.07 -9.53
N THR A 196 -12.78 2.98 -10.80
CA THR A 196 -12.83 1.68 -11.50
C THR A 196 -11.44 1.24 -11.92
N LEU A 197 -11.24 -0.06 -12.10
CA LEU A 197 -9.97 -0.58 -12.61
C LEU A 197 -9.63 -0.03 -13.99
N GLU A 198 -10.63 0.17 -14.85
CA GLU A 198 -10.47 0.75 -16.18
C GLU A 198 -9.96 2.20 -16.08
N THR A 199 -10.48 2.99 -15.15
CA THR A 199 -10.01 4.37 -14.90
C THR A 199 -8.57 4.37 -14.45
N VAL A 200 -8.21 3.56 -13.47
CA VAL A 200 -6.83 3.42 -12.97
C VAL A 200 -5.90 2.99 -14.10
N GLN A 201 -6.28 1.96 -14.86
CA GLN A 201 -5.48 1.45 -15.99
C GLN A 201 -5.28 2.51 -17.07
N HIS A 202 -6.33 3.23 -17.43
CA HIS A 202 -6.28 4.29 -18.44
C HIS A 202 -5.32 5.41 -18.01
N MET A 203 -5.45 5.90 -16.77
CA MET A 203 -4.60 6.98 -16.26
C MET A 203 -3.14 6.53 -16.10
N MET A 204 -2.91 5.34 -15.57
CA MET A 204 -1.56 4.81 -15.41
C MET A 204 -0.88 4.47 -16.75
N ASN A 205 -1.62 4.21 -17.81
CA ASN A 205 -1.07 3.96 -19.16
C ASN A 205 -0.61 5.24 -19.88
N GLY A 206 -1.00 6.40 -19.35
CA GLY A 206 -0.56 7.70 -19.87
C GLY A 206 0.93 7.97 -19.63
N PRO A 207 1.43 9.12 -20.12
CA PRO A 207 2.78 9.59 -19.82
C PRO A 207 3.00 9.62 -18.31
N PHE A 208 4.22 9.26 -17.88
CA PHE A 208 4.62 9.47 -16.49
C PHE A 208 5.06 10.92 -16.31
N ASP A 209 4.17 11.73 -15.81
CA ASP A 209 4.40 13.13 -15.49
C ASP A 209 3.87 13.46 -14.08
N ASP A 210 4.19 14.65 -13.59
CA ASP A 210 3.84 15.09 -12.24
C ASP A 210 2.32 15.20 -12.01
N GLN A 211 1.49 15.06 -13.04
CA GLN A 211 0.05 15.23 -12.97
C GLN A 211 -0.72 13.91 -12.83
N VAL A 212 -0.13 12.77 -13.22
CA VAL A 212 -0.87 11.49 -13.28
C VAL A 212 -1.42 11.05 -11.91
N LEU A 213 -0.64 11.18 -10.84
CA LEU A 213 -1.12 10.84 -9.50
C LEU A 213 -2.12 11.88 -9.00
N GLN A 214 -1.88 13.16 -9.26
CA GLN A 214 -2.81 14.20 -8.85
C GLN A 214 -4.17 14.01 -9.55
N ALA A 215 -4.18 13.65 -10.82
CA ALA A 215 -5.41 13.37 -11.57
C ALA A 215 -6.19 12.15 -10.97
N LEU A 216 -5.46 11.11 -10.53
CA LEU A 216 -6.10 9.98 -9.83
C LEU A 216 -6.73 10.41 -8.50
N ILE A 217 -6.04 11.27 -7.73
CA ILE A 217 -6.56 11.80 -6.47
C ILE A 217 -7.78 12.70 -6.73
N ASP A 218 -7.69 13.61 -7.69
CA ASP A 218 -8.77 14.53 -8.03
C ASP A 218 -10.02 13.78 -8.51
N GLU A 219 -9.87 12.76 -9.35
CA GLU A 219 -10.97 11.90 -9.80
C GLU A 219 -11.64 11.18 -8.62
N ALA A 220 -10.85 10.64 -7.67
CA ALA A 220 -11.40 10.00 -6.46
C ALA A 220 -12.16 11.01 -5.58
N LEU A 221 -11.68 12.25 -5.51
CA LEU A 221 -12.37 13.33 -4.79
C LEU A 221 -13.68 13.72 -5.50
N ASP A 222 -13.69 13.86 -6.81
CA ASP A 222 -14.85 14.20 -7.62
C ASP A 222 -15.96 13.12 -7.54
N LEU A 223 -15.56 11.85 -7.40
CA LEU A 223 -16.48 10.72 -7.20
C LEU A 223 -17.00 10.58 -5.77
N GLY A 224 -16.52 11.41 -4.85
CA GLY A 224 -17.08 11.50 -3.50
C GLY A 224 -16.08 11.86 -2.41
N GLY A 225 -14.84 11.43 -2.51
CA GLY A 225 -13.80 11.71 -1.52
C GLY A 225 -14.22 11.35 -0.09
N ARG A 226 -14.82 10.17 0.09
CA ARG A 226 -15.48 9.77 1.35
C ARG A 226 -14.48 9.44 2.45
N ASP A 227 -13.26 9.11 2.07
CA ASP A 227 -12.17 8.78 2.99
C ASP A 227 -10.91 9.61 2.70
N ASN A 228 -9.87 9.40 3.52
CA ASN A 228 -8.53 9.87 3.21
C ASN A 228 -8.05 9.19 1.94
N VAL A 229 -7.39 9.92 1.05
CA VAL A 229 -6.95 9.44 -0.27
C VAL A 229 -5.45 9.54 -0.34
N THR A 230 -4.77 8.39 -0.43
CA THR A 230 -3.31 8.34 -0.47
C THR A 230 -2.84 7.40 -1.56
N GLY A 231 -1.84 7.84 -2.33
CA GLY A 231 -1.23 7.05 -3.38
C GLY A 231 0.25 7.32 -3.57
N VAL A 232 0.94 6.29 -4.05
CA VAL A 232 2.34 6.35 -4.50
C VAL A 232 2.41 5.65 -5.85
N ILE A 233 2.97 6.33 -6.87
CA ILE A 233 3.28 5.69 -8.16
C ILE A 233 4.80 5.57 -8.26
N VAL A 234 5.26 4.37 -8.61
CA VAL A 234 6.67 4.06 -8.87
C VAL A 234 6.81 3.62 -10.32
N ASP A 235 7.56 4.38 -11.12
CA ASP A 235 7.87 4.07 -12.51
C ASP A 235 9.28 3.50 -12.60
N VAL A 236 9.41 2.35 -13.26
CA VAL A 236 10.67 1.62 -13.37
C VAL A 236 11.30 1.88 -14.73
N GLY A 237 12.37 2.65 -14.74
CA GLY A 237 13.15 2.94 -15.94
C GLY A 237 14.07 1.80 -16.35
N GLU A 238 14.89 2.07 -17.37
CA GLU A 238 15.89 1.11 -17.85
C GLU A 238 16.93 0.78 -16.80
N GLN A 239 17.50 -0.42 -16.89
CA GLN A 239 18.60 -0.86 -16.03
C GLN A 239 19.89 -0.16 -16.46
N PHE A 240 20.70 0.18 -15.47
CA PHE A 240 22.09 0.59 -15.71
C PHE A 240 23.03 -0.30 -14.91
N ASP A 241 24.20 -0.57 -15.49
CA ASP A 241 25.27 -1.26 -14.80
C ASP A 241 26.06 -0.21 -14.00
N GLU A 242 26.15 -0.35 -12.68
CA GLU A 242 27.16 0.37 -11.93
C GLU A 242 28.53 -0.21 -12.30
N GLY A 243 29.37 0.66 -12.90
CA GLY A 243 30.72 0.35 -13.34
C GLY A 243 31.74 0.18 -12.20
#